data_6455ba4c55ca2bf9b12e89812afd280b
#
_entry.id   6455ba4c55ca2bf9b12e89812afd280b
#
_cell.length_a   1.000
_cell.length_b   1.000
_cell.length_c   1.000
_cell.angle_alpha   90.00
_cell.angle_beta   90.00
_cell.angle_gamma   90.00
#
_symmetry.space_group_name_H-M   'P 1'
#
loop_
_entity.id
_entity.type
_entity.pdbx_description
1 polymer ?
#
loop_
_entity_poly.entity_id
_entity_poly.type
_entity_poly.pdbx_seq_one_letter_code
_entity_poly.pdbx_strand_id
1 'polypeptide(L)'
;MSAISTVRASGLTVRHRRRTALDAVDLAFGPGVHGLLGPNGAGKTSLIRVLSTATAPDAGRIELLGADVGAASDHRARAEVRRRLGYLPQEFGHYAGFTVREFVAYVAWLKEMDGTRAAAAVERAVDRVGLADRIDSRMKTLSGGMVRRVGIAQAIVNEPELLLLDEPTAGLDPEQRVEFRALMRDLGKDATVILSTHLVEDVVAACEDVTLIEAGRVAYRGTTDELAALGKDDDDPDALHGSPIERGYTTALRSHRATAGAR
;
A
#
# COMPACT_ATOMS: atom_id res chain seq x y z
N MET A 1 -11.38 4.82 -24.20
CA MET A 1 -10.14 5.48 -23.75
C MET A 1 -9.52 4.52 -22.73
N SER A 2 -8.35 3.98 -23.03
CA SER A 2 -7.65 3.09 -22.10
C SER A 2 -7.26 3.93 -20.88
N ALA A 3 -7.75 3.58 -19.68
CA ALA A 3 -7.36 4.25 -18.46
C ALA A 3 -5.83 4.18 -18.33
N ILE A 4 -5.18 5.33 -18.09
CA ILE A 4 -3.73 5.40 -17.95
C ILE A 4 -3.40 4.69 -16.64
N SER A 5 -2.79 3.51 -16.73
CA SER A 5 -2.34 2.78 -15.55
C SER A 5 -1.15 3.50 -14.93
N THR A 6 -1.25 3.84 -13.65
CA THR A 6 -0.16 4.44 -12.85
C THR A 6 0.93 3.42 -12.54
N VAL A 7 0.53 2.17 -12.37
CA VAL A 7 1.39 1.01 -12.09
C VAL A 7 1.11 -0.08 -13.10
N ARG A 8 2.15 -0.63 -13.71
CA ARG A 8 2.09 -1.83 -14.55
C ARG A 8 3.27 -2.74 -14.24
N ALA A 9 2.99 -4.00 -13.95
CA ALA A 9 3.97 -5.05 -13.76
C ALA A 9 3.63 -6.23 -14.67
N SER A 10 4.63 -6.83 -15.31
CA SER A 10 4.47 -7.99 -16.20
C SER A 10 5.54 -9.02 -15.93
N GLY A 11 5.13 -10.25 -15.59
CA GLY A 11 6.00 -11.36 -15.26
C GLY A 11 6.89 -11.10 -14.05
N LEU A 12 6.44 -10.26 -13.11
CA LEU A 12 7.26 -9.79 -11.99
C LEU A 12 7.67 -10.94 -11.08
N THR A 13 8.97 -11.16 -10.96
CA THR A 13 9.52 -12.22 -10.10
C THR A 13 10.49 -11.63 -9.09
N VAL A 14 10.34 -12.04 -7.82
CA VAL A 14 11.20 -11.63 -6.70
C VAL A 14 11.62 -12.85 -5.91
N ARG A 15 12.92 -12.99 -5.66
CA ARG A 15 13.49 -14.09 -4.89
C ARG A 15 14.22 -13.58 -3.66
N HIS A 16 14.00 -14.23 -2.53
CA HIS A 16 14.75 -14.01 -1.30
C HIS A 16 15.54 -15.29 -0.97
N ARG A 17 16.82 -15.29 -1.27
CA ARG A 17 17.69 -16.48 -1.12
C ARG A 17 17.11 -17.69 -1.88
N ARG A 18 16.55 -18.69 -1.16
CA ARG A 18 15.97 -19.93 -1.73
C ARG A 18 14.44 -19.88 -1.93
N ARG A 19 13.78 -18.79 -1.52
CA ARG A 19 12.32 -18.66 -1.60
C ARG A 19 11.94 -17.67 -2.67
N THR A 20 11.07 -18.07 -3.59
CA THR A 20 10.39 -17.14 -4.51
C THR A 20 9.27 -16.45 -3.74
N ALA A 21 9.37 -15.13 -3.61
CA ALA A 21 8.39 -14.29 -2.92
C ALA A 21 7.30 -13.78 -3.87
N LEU A 22 7.65 -13.56 -5.15
CA LEU A 22 6.71 -13.28 -6.23
C LEU A 22 7.11 -14.13 -7.44
N ASP A 23 6.13 -14.74 -8.10
CA ASP A 23 6.34 -15.68 -9.20
C ASP A 23 5.51 -15.26 -10.41
N ALA A 24 6.17 -14.64 -11.38
CA ALA A 24 5.62 -14.18 -12.66
C ALA A 24 4.29 -13.38 -12.49
N VAL A 25 4.27 -12.40 -11.59
CA VAL A 25 3.07 -11.63 -11.27
C VAL A 25 2.80 -10.57 -12.32
N ASP A 26 1.56 -10.54 -12.84
CA ASP A 26 1.03 -9.49 -13.72
C ASP A 26 0.02 -8.65 -12.97
N LEU A 27 0.23 -7.31 -12.97
CA LEU A 27 -0.62 -6.34 -12.26
C LEU A 27 -0.69 -5.03 -13.03
N ALA A 28 -1.84 -4.35 -12.91
CA ALA A 28 -1.99 -2.98 -13.36
C ALA A 28 -2.93 -2.23 -12.38
N PHE A 29 -2.53 -1.03 -11.93
CA PHE A 29 -3.36 -0.17 -11.10
C PHE A 29 -3.44 1.22 -11.74
N GLY A 30 -4.62 1.80 -11.73
CA GLY A 30 -4.92 3.18 -12.13
C GLY A 30 -5.24 4.05 -10.90
N PRO A 31 -5.79 5.26 -11.10
CA PRO A 31 -6.28 6.09 -10.01
C PRO A 31 -7.32 5.35 -9.17
N GLY A 32 -7.40 5.69 -7.87
CA GLY A 32 -8.32 5.05 -6.92
C GLY A 32 -7.58 4.36 -5.77
N VAL A 33 -8.34 3.72 -4.88
CA VAL A 33 -7.82 2.99 -3.72
C VAL A 33 -7.91 1.50 -3.97
N HIS A 34 -6.76 0.83 -3.98
CA HIS A 34 -6.63 -0.60 -4.27
C HIS A 34 -6.13 -1.36 -3.05
N GLY A 35 -6.86 -2.40 -2.65
CA GLY A 35 -6.48 -3.30 -1.57
C GLY A 35 -5.59 -4.44 -2.06
N LEU A 36 -4.49 -4.67 -1.36
CA LEU A 36 -3.61 -5.82 -1.56
C LEU A 36 -3.73 -6.74 -0.37
N LEU A 37 -4.56 -7.78 -0.50
CA LEU A 37 -4.85 -8.76 0.54
C LEU A 37 -4.03 -10.04 0.37
N GLY A 38 -3.88 -10.79 1.45
CA GLY A 38 -3.29 -12.13 1.46
C GLY A 38 -2.73 -12.49 2.82
N PRO A 39 -2.48 -13.77 3.07
CA PRO A 39 -1.92 -14.22 4.32
C PRO A 39 -0.49 -13.71 4.55
N ASN A 40 0.01 -13.87 5.77
CA ASN A 40 1.39 -13.53 6.09
C ASN A 40 2.36 -14.36 5.25
N GLY A 41 3.38 -13.71 4.69
CA GLY A 41 4.34 -14.34 3.80
C GLY A 41 3.85 -14.64 2.38
N ALA A 42 2.68 -14.13 1.98
CA ALA A 42 2.14 -14.29 0.62
C ALA A 42 2.93 -13.54 -0.47
N GLY A 43 3.72 -12.53 -0.10
CA GLY A 43 4.50 -11.72 -1.04
C GLY A 43 4.12 -10.23 -1.08
N LYS A 44 3.10 -9.80 -0.33
CA LYS A 44 2.60 -8.40 -0.30
C LYS A 44 3.72 -7.36 -0.06
N THR A 45 4.46 -7.51 1.04
CA THR A 45 5.57 -6.60 1.37
C THR A 45 6.67 -6.63 0.30
N SER A 46 6.94 -7.79 -0.32
CA SER A 46 7.91 -7.87 -1.44
C SER A 46 7.43 -7.10 -2.65
N LEU A 47 6.13 -7.19 -2.99
CA LEU A 47 5.53 -6.40 -4.05
C LEU A 47 5.63 -4.90 -3.73
N ILE A 48 5.17 -4.47 -2.55
CA ILE A 48 5.24 -3.07 -2.14
C ILE A 48 6.68 -2.54 -2.18
N ARG A 49 7.69 -3.32 -1.77
CA ARG A 49 9.11 -2.92 -1.83
C ARG A 49 9.62 -2.74 -3.25
N VAL A 50 9.17 -3.56 -4.19
CA VAL A 50 9.51 -3.37 -5.62
C VAL A 50 8.79 -2.15 -6.18
N LEU A 51 7.50 -1.99 -5.91
CA LEU A 51 6.73 -0.81 -6.33
C LEU A 51 7.28 0.50 -5.73
N SER A 52 7.80 0.46 -4.50
CA SER A 52 8.47 1.63 -3.88
C SER A 52 9.88 1.88 -4.41
N THR A 53 10.37 1.07 -5.35
CA THR A 53 11.74 1.10 -5.88
C THR A 53 12.82 0.85 -4.82
N ALA A 54 12.45 0.32 -3.64
CA ALA A 54 13.40 -0.04 -2.58
C ALA A 54 14.18 -1.32 -2.91
N THR A 55 13.59 -2.20 -3.72
CA THR A 55 14.22 -3.45 -4.18
C THR A 55 13.99 -3.60 -5.68
N ALA A 56 15.00 -4.02 -6.41
CA ALA A 56 14.84 -4.39 -7.82
C ALA A 56 14.21 -5.79 -7.94
N PRO A 57 13.39 -6.05 -8.96
CA PRO A 57 12.92 -7.39 -9.26
C PRO A 57 14.05 -8.25 -9.85
N ASP A 58 13.95 -9.58 -9.70
CA ASP A 58 14.88 -10.55 -10.32
C ASP A 58 14.54 -10.79 -11.79
N ALA A 59 13.24 -10.70 -12.16
CA ALA A 59 12.77 -10.80 -13.53
C ALA A 59 11.44 -10.07 -13.74
N GLY A 60 11.05 -9.90 -14.99
CA GLY A 60 9.85 -9.18 -15.38
C GLY A 60 10.11 -7.69 -15.64
N ARG A 61 9.03 -6.98 -15.97
CA ARG A 61 9.03 -5.54 -16.24
C ARG A 61 8.15 -4.81 -15.26
N ILE A 62 8.53 -3.58 -14.92
CA ILE A 62 7.75 -2.71 -14.04
C ILE A 62 7.82 -1.28 -14.55
N GLU A 63 6.65 -0.70 -14.76
CA GLU A 63 6.45 0.69 -15.15
C GLU A 63 5.65 1.38 -14.05
N LEU A 64 6.16 2.50 -13.54
CA LEU A 64 5.53 3.34 -12.54
C LEU A 64 5.46 4.78 -13.05
N LEU A 65 4.27 5.39 -13.01
CA LEU A 65 4.07 6.79 -13.42
C LEU A 65 4.59 7.06 -14.85
N GLY A 66 4.50 6.05 -15.74
CA GLY A 66 4.96 6.11 -17.12
C GLY A 66 6.47 5.87 -17.31
N ALA A 67 7.22 5.57 -16.25
CA ALA A 67 8.66 5.29 -16.33
C ALA A 67 8.96 3.81 -16.05
N ASP A 68 9.85 3.20 -16.86
CA ASP A 68 10.41 1.88 -16.54
C ASP A 68 11.37 2.00 -15.34
N VAL A 69 11.08 1.25 -14.29
CA VAL A 69 11.88 1.21 -13.06
C VAL A 69 12.44 -0.19 -12.75
N GLY A 70 12.43 -1.08 -13.74
CA GLY A 70 12.98 -2.44 -13.64
C GLY A 70 14.47 -2.48 -13.26
N ALA A 71 15.03 -3.69 -13.17
CA ALA A 71 16.42 -3.88 -12.71
C ALA A 71 17.45 -3.13 -13.57
N ALA A 72 17.22 -3.02 -14.87
CA ALA A 72 18.09 -2.33 -15.83
C ALA A 72 17.78 -0.84 -16.00
N SER A 73 16.81 -0.28 -15.26
CA SER A 73 16.39 1.11 -15.43
C SER A 73 17.45 2.10 -14.98
N ASP A 74 17.46 3.30 -15.61
CA ASP A 74 18.32 4.40 -15.22
C ASP A 74 17.98 4.87 -13.78
N HIS A 75 19.04 5.27 -13.05
CA HIS A 75 18.93 5.87 -11.73
C HIS A 75 18.05 7.14 -11.75
N ARG A 76 18.11 7.92 -12.83
CA ARG A 76 17.31 9.14 -12.99
C ARG A 76 15.83 8.86 -13.06
N ALA A 77 15.41 7.82 -13.82
CA ALA A 77 14.01 7.41 -13.91
C ALA A 77 13.46 7.02 -12.53
N ARG A 78 14.23 6.25 -11.75
CA ARG A 78 13.84 5.89 -10.38
C ARG A 78 13.79 7.10 -9.45
N ALA A 79 14.72 8.05 -9.57
CA ALA A 79 14.72 9.28 -8.76
C ALA A 79 13.45 10.11 -9.05
N GLU A 80 13.09 10.26 -10.32
CA GLU A 80 11.88 10.99 -10.73
C GLU A 80 10.61 10.34 -10.18
N VAL A 81 10.48 9.02 -10.29
CA VAL A 81 9.36 8.29 -9.69
C VAL A 81 9.32 8.50 -8.18
N ARG A 82 10.45 8.44 -7.47
CA ARG A 82 10.51 8.62 -6.01
C ARG A 82 10.05 10.01 -5.54
N ARG A 83 10.23 11.06 -6.32
CA ARG A 83 9.71 12.41 -6.00
C ARG A 83 8.18 12.45 -6.02
N ARG A 84 7.55 11.64 -6.88
CA ARG A 84 6.09 11.57 -7.10
C ARG A 84 5.42 10.40 -6.35
N LEU A 85 6.21 9.63 -5.60
CA LEU A 85 5.76 8.44 -4.87
C LEU A 85 5.80 8.70 -3.36
N GLY A 86 4.74 8.33 -2.66
CA GLY A 86 4.68 8.22 -1.22
C GLY A 86 4.82 6.77 -0.76
N TYR A 87 5.54 6.54 0.34
CA TYR A 87 5.72 5.19 0.86
C TYR A 87 5.71 5.15 2.39
N LEU A 88 4.86 4.31 2.94
CA LEU A 88 4.86 3.91 4.34
C LEU A 88 5.19 2.44 4.44
N PRO A 89 6.40 2.04 4.89
CA PRO A 89 6.70 0.64 5.18
C PRO A 89 5.98 0.14 6.43
N GLN A 90 5.91 -1.17 6.60
CA GLN A 90 5.33 -1.81 7.78
C GLN A 90 6.00 -1.30 9.07
N GLU A 91 7.33 -1.21 9.06
CA GLU A 91 8.12 -0.56 10.09
C GLU A 91 8.95 0.56 9.46
N PHE A 92 8.90 1.75 10.01
CA PHE A 92 9.72 2.86 9.57
C PHE A 92 10.55 3.41 10.72
N GLY A 93 11.82 3.69 10.41
CA GLY A 93 12.73 4.34 11.36
C GLY A 93 12.37 5.81 11.52
N HIS A 94 12.47 6.33 12.74
CA HIS A 94 12.32 7.74 13.01
C HIS A 94 13.35 8.20 14.05
N TYR A 95 13.69 9.48 14.01
CA TYR A 95 14.61 10.08 14.97
C TYR A 95 13.84 10.50 16.22
N ALA A 96 14.05 9.81 17.32
CA ALA A 96 13.33 10.02 18.57
C ALA A 96 13.42 11.46 19.14
N GLY A 97 14.51 12.16 18.82
CA GLY A 97 14.77 13.55 19.20
C GLY A 97 14.12 14.60 18.32
N PHE A 98 13.69 14.25 17.11
CA PHE A 98 13.01 15.18 16.20
C PHE A 98 11.59 15.48 16.71
N THR A 99 11.09 16.67 16.39
CA THR A 99 9.66 16.95 16.44
C THR A 99 8.95 16.33 15.24
N VAL A 100 7.63 16.24 15.28
CA VAL A 100 6.82 15.79 14.13
C VAL A 100 7.12 16.66 12.90
N ARG A 101 7.14 17.98 13.08
CA ARG A 101 7.51 18.96 12.05
C ARG A 101 8.88 18.65 11.43
N GLU A 102 9.89 18.50 12.26
CA GLU A 102 11.27 18.23 11.80
C GLU A 102 11.36 16.91 11.05
N PHE A 103 10.67 15.87 11.51
CA PHE A 103 10.69 14.57 10.84
C PHE A 103 9.99 14.59 9.48
N VAL A 104 8.80 15.19 9.37
CA VAL A 104 8.08 15.30 8.10
C VAL A 104 8.81 16.24 7.14
N ALA A 105 9.40 17.34 7.64
CA ALA A 105 10.22 18.25 6.84
C ALA A 105 11.51 17.57 6.32
N TYR A 106 12.12 16.70 7.11
CA TYR A 106 13.27 15.92 6.66
C TYR A 106 12.89 15.00 5.47
N VAL A 107 11.72 14.39 5.50
CA VAL A 107 11.25 13.57 4.37
C VAL A 107 10.92 14.45 3.16
N ALA A 108 10.30 15.61 3.34
CA ALA A 108 10.07 16.58 2.27
C ALA A 108 11.39 17.01 1.60
N TRP A 109 12.45 17.23 2.37
CA TRP A 109 13.80 17.51 1.85
C TRP A 109 14.37 16.32 1.07
N LEU A 110 14.21 15.07 1.54
CA LEU A 110 14.60 13.87 0.79
C LEU A 110 13.87 13.72 -0.54
N LYS A 111 12.65 14.27 -0.62
CA LYS A 111 11.84 14.34 -1.86
C LYS A 111 12.24 15.52 -2.76
N GLU A 112 13.26 16.28 -2.38
CA GLU A 112 13.76 17.47 -3.11
C GLU A 112 12.67 18.54 -3.30
N MET A 113 11.76 18.70 -2.32
CA MET A 113 10.74 19.72 -2.34
C MET A 113 11.36 21.10 -2.11
N ASP A 114 10.87 22.11 -2.83
CA ASP A 114 11.25 23.51 -2.59
C ASP A 114 10.91 23.94 -1.15
N GLY A 115 11.82 24.63 -0.48
CA GLY A 115 11.73 24.92 0.95
C GLY A 115 10.46 25.68 1.36
N THR A 116 10.01 26.64 0.57
CA THR A 116 8.78 27.41 0.86
C THR A 116 7.54 26.50 0.71
N ARG A 117 7.49 25.70 -0.34
CA ARG A 117 6.40 24.74 -0.58
C ARG A 117 6.44 23.61 0.45
N ALA A 118 7.64 23.15 0.84
CA ALA A 118 7.83 22.10 1.84
C ALA A 118 7.23 22.49 3.20
N ALA A 119 7.45 23.70 3.70
CA ALA A 119 6.91 24.15 4.97
C ALA A 119 5.38 24.09 5.01
N ALA A 120 4.70 24.61 3.98
CA ALA A 120 3.25 24.55 3.87
C ALA A 120 2.73 23.10 3.69
N ALA A 121 3.47 22.26 2.96
CA ALA A 121 3.11 20.85 2.75
C ALA A 121 3.22 20.03 4.05
N VAL A 122 4.23 20.31 4.89
CA VAL A 122 4.39 19.70 6.21
C VAL A 122 3.19 19.99 7.10
N GLU A 123 2.76 21.27 7.19
CA GLU A 123 1.59 21.67 7.96
C GLU A 123 0.34 20.91 7.48
N ARG A 124 0.07 20.93 6.16
CA ARG A 124 -1.07 20.22 5.59
C ARG A 124 -1.03 18.71 5.83
N ALA A 125 0.13 18.07 5.65
CA ALA A 125 0.25 16.64 5.82
C ALA A 125 0.03 16.21 7.27
N VAL A 126 0.52 16.99 8.24
CA VAL A 126 0.33 16.73 9.67
C VAL A 126 -1.11 17.00 10.10
N ASP A 127 -1.75 18.04 9.58
CA ASP A 127 -3.16 18.34 9.80
C ASP A 127 -4.07 17.23 9.28
N ARG A 128 -3.83 16.74 8.05
CA ARG A 128 -4.61 15.66 7.42
C ARG A 128 -4.61 14.34 8.21
N VAL A 129 -3.64 14.12 9.07
CA VAL A 129 -3.58 12.94 9.96
C VAL A 129 -4.00 13.26 11.40
N GLY A 130 -4.61 14.42 11.64
CA GLY A 130 -5.14 14.82 12.95
C GLY A 130 -4.06 15.03 14.03
N LEU A 131 -2.90 15.58 13.65
CA LEU A 131 -1.78 15.83 14.57
C LEU A 131 -1.33 17.30 14.59
N ALA A 132 -2.17 18.24 14.15
CA ALA A 132 -1.84 19.66 14.10
C ALA A 132 -1.43 20.20 15.48
N ASP A 133 -2.12 19.80 16.54
CA ASP A 133 -1.83 20.17 17.94
C ASP A 133 -0.55 19.53 18.49
N ARG A 134 0.01 18.56 17.81
CA ARG A 134 1.22 17.80 18.18
C ARG A 134 2.40 18.04 17.27
N ILE A 135 2.29 18.96 16.31
CA ILE A 135 3.30 19.16 15.27
C ILE A 135 4.69 19.48 15.83
N ASP A 136 4.77 20.19 16.97
CA ASP A 136 6.02 20.52 17.64
C ASP A 136 6.36 19.56 18.81
N SER A 137 5.57 18.49 19.00
CA SER A 137 5.87 17.43 19.95
C SER A 137 7.01 16.54 19.46
N ARG A 138 7.87 16.07 20.39
CA ARG A 138 8.98 15.17 20.03
C ARG A 138 8.46 13.76 19.73
N MET A 139 9.03 13.11 18.71
CA MET A 139 8.65 11.76 18.29
C MET A 139 8.63 10.74 19.44
N LYS A 140 9.59 10.81 20.36
CA LYS A 140 9.68 9.93 21.53
C LYS A 140 8.53 10.08 22.55
N THR A 141 7.74 11.14 22.47
CA THR A 141 6.62 11.41 23.38
C THR A 141 5.27 10.97 22.81
N LEU A 142 5.25 10.49 21.57
CA LEU A 142 4.04 10.06 20.87
C LEU A 142 3.68 8.62 21.23
N SER A 143 2.38 8.32 21.24
CA SER A 143 1.88 6.94 21.29
C SER A 143 2.19 6.20 19.97
N GLY A 144 2.12 4.86 19.98
CA GLY A 144 2.33 4.06 18.78
C GLY A 144 1.41 4.45 17.62
N GLY A 145 0.13 4.68 17.90
CA GLY A 145 -0.84 5.15 16.90
C GLY A 145 -0.51 6.55 16.37
N MET A 146 -0.05 7.48 17.23
CA MET A 146 0.43 8.79 16.79
C MET A 146 1.67 8.67 15.89
N VAL A 147 2.65 7.83 16.26
CA VAL A 147 3.82 7.55 15.42
C VAL A 147 3.37 7.01 14.06
N ARG A 148 2.39 6.09 14.02
CA ARG A 148 1.85 5.56 12.76
C ARG A 148 1.21 6.66 11.91
N ARG A 149 0.44 7.57 12.51
CA ARG A 149 -0.12 8.74 11.81
C ARG A 149 0.96 9.68 11.28
N VAL A 150 2.05 9.91 12.01
CA VAL A 150 3.22 10.64 11.48
C VAL A 150 3.84 9.91 10.29
N GLY A 151 3.89 8.57 10.32
CA GLY A 151 4.32 7.75 9.20
C GLY A 151 3.44 7.94 7.95
N ILE A 152 2.13 8.13 8.11
CA ILE A 152 1.23 8.48 7.01
C ILE A 152 1.52 9.90 6.53
N ALA A 153 1.65 10.88 7.45
CA ALA A 153 1.95 12.27 7.09
C ALA A 153 3.20 12.39 6.24
N GLN A 154 4.30 11.71 6.62
CA GLN A 154 5.54 11.71 5.84
C GLN A 154 5.37 11.05 4.45
N ALA A 155 4.46 10.07 4.32
CA ALA A 155 4.20 9.42 3.04
C ALA A 155 3.38 10.29 2.08
N ILE A 156 2.60 11.24 2.59
CA ILE A 156 1.74 12.13 1.78
C ILE A 156 2.27 13.55 1.65
N VAL A 157 3.41 13.90 2.27
CA VAL A 157 3.92 15.29 2.32
C VAL A 157 4.24 15.87 0.94
N ASN A 158 4.64 15.04 0.00
CA ASN A 158 4.94 15.43 -1.38
C ASN A 158 3.72 15.38 -2.32
N GLU A 159 2.50 15.21 -1.78
CA GLU A 159 1.25 15.08 -2.56
C GLU A 159 1.43 14.05 -3.71
N PRO A 160 1.68 12.76 -3.36
CA PRO A 160 2.13 11.77 -4.31
C PRO A 160 1.04 11.36 -5.30
N GLU A 161 1.43 11.07 -6.54
CA GLU A 161 0.57 10.47 -7.57
C GLU A 161 0.42 8.95 -7.38
N LEU A 162 1.39 8.32 -6.70
CA LEU A 162 1.36 6.91 -6.28
C LEU A 162 1.68 6.82 -4.80
N LEU A 163 0.74 6.33 -3.99
CA LEU A 163 0.90 6.11 -2.55
C LEU A 163 0.88 4.62 -2.22
N LEU A 164 1.94 4.15 -1.59
CA LEU A 164 2.12 2.76 -1.19
C LEU A 164 2.14 2.67 0.33
N LEU A 165 1.26 1.87 0.91
CA LEU A 165 1.11 1.72 2.35
C LEU A 165 1.16 0.24 2.74
N ASP A 166 2.15 -0.13 3.54
CA ASP A 166 2.31 -1.51 4.02
C ASP A 166 1.80 -1.61 5.46
N GLU A 167 0.68 -2.33 5.67
CA GLU A 167 -0.03 -2.51 6.94
C GLU A 167 -0.33 -1.17 7.66
N PRO A 168 -0.95 -0.18 7.00
CA PRO A 168 -1.04 1.19 7.53
C PRO A 168 -1.89 1.32 8.80
N THR A 169 -2.82 0.42 9.04
CA THR A 169 -3.77 0.45 10.17
C THR A 169 -3.28 -0.28 11.41
N ALA A 170 -2.08 -0.89 11.33
CA ALA A 170 -1.48 -1.56 12.48
C ALA A 170 -1.26 -0.58 13.65
N GLY A 171 -1.85 -0.89 14.81
CA GLY A 171 -1.74 -0.06 16.02
C GLY A 171 -2.67 1.15 16.08
N LEU A 172 -3.55 1.34 15.10
CA LEU A 172 -4.63 2.32 15.16
C LEU A 172 -5.83 1.75 15.93
N ASP A 173 -6.46 2.58 16.74
CA ASP A 173 -7.74 2.26 17.38
C ASP A 173 -8.91 2.37 16.38
N PRO A 174 -10.12 1.90 16.72
CA PRO A 174 -11.26 1.91 15.80
C PRO A 174 -11.63 3.29 15.24
N GLU A 175 -11.55 4.35 16.03
CA GLU A 175 -11.86 5.73 15.62
C GLU A 175 -10.82 6.22 14.61
N GLN A 176 -9.54 6.02 14.91
CA GLN A 176 -8.43 6.35 14.02
C GLN A 176 -8.49 5.58 12.68
N ARG A 177 -9.01 4.34 12.68
CA ARG A 177 -9.24 3.59 11.43
C ARG A 177 -10.33 4.23 10.58
N VAL A 178 -11.39 4.77 11.17
CA VAL A 178 -12.44 5.48 10.43
C VAL A 178 -11.86 6.72 9.75
N GLU A 179 -11.08 7.53 10.49
CA GLU A 179 -10.40 8.70 9.95
C GLU A 179 -9.42 8.33 8.83
N PHE A 180 -8.63 7.28 9.04
CA PHE A 180 -7.71 6.75 8.02
C PHE A 180 -8.43 6.36 6.73
N ARG A 181 -9.57 5.65 6.82
CA ARG A 181 -10.35 5.23 5.64
C ARG A 181 -10.92 6.45 4.89
N ALA A 182 -11.37 7.47 5.60
CA ALA A 182 -11.81 8.72 4.99
C ALA A 182 -10.67 9.43 4.25
N LEU A 183 -9.48 9.50 4.87
CA LEU A 183 -8.27 10.05 4.27
C LEU A 183 -7.87 9.27 3.00
N MET A 184 -7.91 7.94 3.01
CA MET A 184 -7.57 7.13 1.82
C MET A 184 -8.53 7.38 0.66
N ARG A 185 -9.83 7.45 0.93
CA ARG A 185 -10.83 7.78 -0.10
C ARG A 185 -10.64 9.17 -0.69
N ASP A 186 -10.23 10.14 0.14
CA ASP A 186 -9.93 11.48 -0.34
C ASP A 186 -8.67 11.51 -1.22
N LEU A 187 -7.60 10.85 -0.81
CA LEU A 187 -6.36 10.72 -1.58
C LEU A 187 -6.56 9.97 -2.90
N GLY A 188 -7.40 8.94 -2.90
CA GLY A 188 -7.69 8.12 -4.08
C GLY A 188 -8.41 8.86 -5.21
N LYS A 189 -8.97 10.05 -4.96
CA LYS A 189 -9.60 10.88 -6.01
C LYS A 189 -8.58 11.38 -7.03
N ASP A 190 -7.36 11.68 -6.56
CA ASP A 190 -6.31 12.33 -7.36
C ASP A 190 -5.05 11.45 -7.54
N ALA A 191 -4.95 10.36 -6.79
CA ALA A 191 -3.79 9.49 -6.77
C ALA A 191 -4.17 8.01 -6.90
N THR A 192 -3.19 7.18 -7.24
CA THR A 192 -3.28 5.73 -7.08
C THR A 192 -2.77 5.37 -5.70
N VAL A 193 -3.64 4.81 -4.85
CA VAL A 193 -3.32 4.36 -3.50
C VAL A 193 -3.34 2.84 -3.47
N ILE A 194 -2.24 2.21 -3.08
CA ILE A 194 -2.17 0.76 -2.88
C ILE A 194 -1.90 0.52 -1.40
N LEU A 195 -2.85 -0.09 -0.71
CA LEU A 195 -2.69 -0.46 0.68
C LEU A 195 -2.59 -1.98 0.84
N SER A 196 -1.51 -2.45 1.44
CA SER A 196 -1.38 -3.85 1.81
C SER A 196 -1.89 -4.06 3.22
N THR A 197 -2.71 -5.10 3.40
CA THR A 197 -3.20 -5.50 4.72
C THR A 197 -3.58 -6.98 4.72
N HIS A 198 -3.70 -7.56 5.90
CA HIS A 198 -4.31 -8.87 6.11
C HIS A 198 -5.74 -8.75 6.68
N LEU A 199 -6.21 -7.51 6.95
CA LEU A 199 -7.53 -7.22 7.48
C LEU A 199 -8.50 -6.93 6.34
N VAL A 200 -9.42 -7.86 6.12
CA VAL A 200 -10.44 -7.77 5.06
C VAL A 200 -11.34 -6.54 5.26
N GLU A 201 -11.68 -6.22 6.50
CA GLU A 201 -12.53 -5.08 6.86
C GLU A 201 -11.95 -3.73 6.43
N ASP A 202 -10.62 -3.56 6.50
CA ASP A 202 -9.98 -2.31 6.09
C ASP A 202 -10.07 -2.09 4.58
N VAL A 203 -9.99 -3.19 3.82
CA VAL A 203 -10.13 -3.15 2.34
C VAL A 203 -11.56 -2.80 1.94
N VAL A 204 -12.56 -3.48 2.51
CA VAL A 204 -13.98 -3.22 2.20
C VAL A 204 -14.35 -1.76 2.40
N ALA A 205 -13.84 -1.18 3.48
CA ALA A 205 -14.24 0.15 3.88
C ALA A 205 -13.48 1.28 3.15
N ALA A 206 -12.31 0.99 2.56
CA ALA A 206 -11.46 1.99 1.94
C ALA A 206 -11.24 1.79 0.43
N CYS A 207 -11.38 0.58 -0.09
CA CYS A 207 -10.98 0.22 -1.45
C CYS A 207 -12.17 -0.11 -2.34
N GLU A 208 -12.05 0.21 -3.61
CA GLU A 208 -13.00 -0.20 -4.66
C GLU A 208 -12.63 -1.56 -5.23
N ASP A 209 -11.32 -1.77 -5.46
CA ASP A 209 -10.74 -2.98 -6.01
C ASP A 209 -9.86 -3.70 -4.99
N VAL A 210 -9.82 -5.03 -5.13
CA VAL A 210 -8.97 -5.89 -4.31
C VAL A 210 -8.17 -6.86 -5.17
N THR A 211 -6.91 -7.02 -4.83
CA THR A 211 -6.03 -8.05 -5.37
C THR A 211 -5.59 -8.96 -4.25
N LEU A 212 -5.89 -10.28 -4.36
CA LEU A 212 -5.41 -11.28 -3.42
C LEU A 212 -4.11 -11.87 -3.93
N ILE A 213 -3.10 -11.90 -3.05
CA ILE A 213 -1.84 -12.59 -3.29
C ILE A 213 -1.74 -13.79 -2.36
N GLU A 214 -1.39 -14.94 -2.93
CA GLU A 214 -1.08 -16.15 -2.21
C GLU A 214 0.13 -16.87 -2.82
N ALA A 215 1.06 -17.30 -1.98
CA ALA A 215 2.27 -18.00 -2.39
C ALA A 215 3.03 -17.31 -3.54
N GLY A 216 3.04 -15.97 -3.53
CA GLY A 216 3.72 -15.16 -4.54
C GLY A 216 2.98 -14.99 -5.87
N ARG A 217 1.74 -15.42 -5.97
CA ARG A 217 0.91 -15.31 -7.19
C ARG A 217 -0.37 -14.55 -6.91
N VAL A 218 -0.97 -13.98 -7.96
CA VAL A 218 -2.31 -13.38 -7.88
C VAL A 218 -3.33 -14.51 -7.82
N ALA A 219 -4.03 -14.62 -6.70
CA ALA A 219 -5.08 -15.61 -6.49
C ALA A 219 -6.46 -15.11 -6.96
N TYR A 220 -6.70 -13.81 -6.84
CA TYR A 220 -7.96 -13.17 -7.24
C TYR A 220 -7.70 -11.69 -7.54
N ARG A 221 -8.51 -11.11 -8.43
CA ARG A 221 -8.58 -9.67 -8.68
C ARG A 221 -9.99 -9.31 -9.13
N GLY A 222 -10.57 -8.30 -8.49
CA GLY A 222 -11.91 -7.80 -8.80
C GLY A 222 -12.31 -6.72 -7.80
N THR A 223 -13.57 -6.32 -7.84
CA THR A 223 -14.14 -5.38 -6.88
C THR A 223 -14.39 -6.06 -5.52
N THR A 224 -14.56 -5.26 -4.48
CA THR A 224 -14.94 -5.76 -3.14
C THR A 224 -16.32 -6.44 -3.17
N ASP A 225 -17.24 -5.94 -3.99
CA ASP A 225 -18.58 -6.53 -4.16
C ASP A 225 -18.52 -7.89 -4.86
N GLU A 226 -17.71 -8.03 -5.91
CA GLU A 226 -17.49 -9.32 -6.59
C GLU A 226 -16.84 -10.34 -5.65
N LEU A 227 -15.86 -9.92 -4.83
CA LEU A 227 -15.27 -10.79 -3.82
C LEU A 227 -16.32 -11.24 -2.79
N ALA A 228 -17.16 -10.33 -2.31
CA ALA A 228 -18.25 -10.66 -1.38
C ALA A 228 -19.29 -11.62 -1.99
N ALA A 229 -19.53 -11.50 -3.30
CA ALA A 229 -20.45 -12.40 -4.01
C ALA A 229 -19.97 -13.85 -4.01
N LEU A 230 -18.64 -14.09 -4.14
CA LEU A 230 -18.08 -15.46 -4.03
C LEU A 230 -18.37 -16.13 -2.68
N GLY A 231 -18.57 -15.34 -1.62
CA GLY A 231 -18.90 -15.87 -0.28
C GLY A 231 -20.39 -16.14 -0.06
N LYS A 232 -21.27 -15.80 -1.02
CA LYS A 232 -22.71 -16.09 -0.92
C LYS A 232 -23.06 -17.50 -1.42
N ASP A 233 -22.25 -18.00 -2.35
CA ASP A 233 -22.46 -19.30 -3.01
C ASP A 233 -21.71 -20.45 -2.31
N ASP A 234 -21.06 -20.18 -1.16
CA ASP A 234 -20.31 -21.18 -0.40
C ASP A 234 -21.27 -21.93 0.56
N ASP A 235 -21.70 -23.13 0.16
CA ASP A 235 -22.57 -24.05 0.94
C ASP A 235 -21.80 -24.75 2.09
N ASP A 236 -20.56 -24.34 2.40
CA ASP A 236 -19.76 -24.94 3.47
C ASP A 236 -20.36 -24.59 4.85
N PRO A 237 -20.83 -25.59 5.64
CA PRO A 237 -21.40 -25.36 6.97
C PRO A 237 -20.43 -24.64 7.94
N ASP A 238 -19.12 -24.82 7.76
CA ASP A 238 -18.10 -24.14 8.55
C ASP A 238 -17.86 -22.68 8.08
N ALA A 239 -18.31 -22.33 6.88
CA ALA A 239 -18.25 -20.96 6.34
C ALA A 239 -19.35 -20.02 6.92
N LEU A 240 -20.27 -20.51 7.75
CA LEU A 240 -21.36 -19.74 8.36
C LEU A 240 -20.90 -18.66 9.33
N HIS A 241 -19.60 -18.65 9.72
CA HIS A 241 -19.02 -17.66 10.62
C HIS A 241 -18.16 -16.66 9.83
N GLY A 242 -18.61 -15.42 9.71
CA GLY A 242 -17.89 -14.32 9.05
C GLY A 242 -18.76 -13.46 8.13
N SER A 243 -18.27 -12.29 7.79
CA SER A 243 -18.92 -11.40 6.82
C SER A 243 -18.88 -12.01 5.40
N PRO A 244 -19.77 -11.62 4.48
CA PRO A 244 -19.79 -12.13 3.11
C PRO A 244 -18.42 -12.02 2.42
N ILE A 245 -17.68 -10.96 2.68
CA ILE A 245 -16.38 -10.74 2.05
C ILE A 245 -15.26 -11.60 2.68
N GLU A 246 -15.32 -11.91 3.98
CA GLU A 246 -14.39 -12.87 4.61
C GLU A 246 -14.60 -14.28 4.05
N ARG A 247 -15.86 -14.67 3.81
CA ARG A 247 -16.17 -15.91 3.12
C ARG A 247 -15.64 -15.90 1.68
N GLY A 248 -15.90 -14.82 0.92
CA GLY A 248 -15.37 -14.64 -0.43
C GLY A 248 -13.84 -14.70 -0.49
N TYR A 249 -13.16 -14.08 0.46
CA TYR A 249 -11.70 -14.18 0.61
C TYR A 249 -11.24 -15.64 0.79
N THR A 250 -11.90 -16.38 1.69
CA THR A 250 -11.58 -17.80 1.96
C THR A 250 -11.83 -18.65 0.73
N THR A 251 -12.97 -18.47 0.06
CA THR A 251 -13.36 -19.19 -1.17
C THR A 251 -12.37 -18.94 -2.30
N ALA A 252 -11.97 -17.67 -2.52
CA ALA A 252 -10.97 -17.32 -3.54
C ALA A 252 -9.61 -17.99 -3.28
N LEU A 253 -9.15 -18.04 -2.03
CA LEU A 253 -7.90 -18.71 -1.67
C LEU A 253 -8.01 -20.23 -1.84
N ARG A 254 -9.13 -20.88 -1.42
CA ARG A 254 -9.35 -22.31 -1.61
C ARG A 254 -9.31 -22.68 -3.10
N SER A 255 -10.02 -21.93 -3.95
CA SER A 255 -10.06 -22.13 -5.40
C SER A 255 -8.66 -22.02 -6.03
N HIS A 256 -7.89 -21.03 -5.60
CA HIS A 256 -6.51 -20.85 -6.08
C HIS A 256 -5.62 -22.04 -5.71
N ARG A 257 -5.70 -22.53 -4.45
CA ARG A 257 -4.93 -23.70 -3.96
C ARG A 257 -5.28 -24.97 -4.71
N ALA A 258 -6.57 -25.21 -4.97
CA ALA A 258 -7.02 -26.36 -5.73
C ALA A 258 -6.44 -26.36 -7.15
N THR A 259 -6.42 -25.20 -7.81
CA THR A 259 -5.85 -25.06 -9.16
C THR A 259 -4.32 -25.15 -9.17
N ALA A 260 -3.64 -24.66 -8.15
CA ALA A 260 -2.18 -24.73 -8.04
C ALA A 260 -1.68 -26.13 -7.68
N GLY A 261 -2.44 -26.93 -6.91
CA GLY A 261 -2.11 -28.31 -6.55
C GLY A 261 -2.33 -29.34 -7.67
N ALA A 262 -3.06 -28.95 -8.74
CA ALA A 262 -3.33 -29.79 -9.89
C ALA A 262 -2.27 -29.67 -11.02
N ARG A 263 -1.26 -28.81 -10.84
CA ARG A 263 -0.11 -28.61 -11.76
C ARG A 263 1.17 -29.19 -11.18
#